data_adf64648f4869bd346e6913eb12b53e9
#
_entry.id   adf64648f4869bd346e6913eb12b53e9
#
_cell.length_a   1.000
_cell.length_b   1.000
_cell.length_c   1.000
_cell.angle_alpha   90.00
_cell.angle_beta   90.00
_cell.angle_gamma   90.00
#
_symmetry.space_group_name_H-M   'P 1'
#
loop_
_entity.id
_entity.type
_entity.pdbx_description
1 polymer ?
#
loop_
_entity_poly.entity_id
_entity_poly.type
_entity_poly.pdbx_seq_one_letter_code
_entity_poly.pdbx_strand_id
1 'polypeptide(L)'
;MRQIFSHEYRAQWRDMDFNQHMANAAYLDYAANTRMLFLDSVGFTAATFAERGLGPVILEDRLVYRREIRMLETFTVDYQATASTADGRRFKLRNRFTSATQDLCATVDSIGLWFDLVARRPIIPPDDLQEAFARLARSDDYEEWDAPPR
;
A
#
# COMPACT_ATOMS: atom_id res chain seq x y z
N MET A 1 11.70 -8.29 -15.27
CA MET A 1 10.55 -7.48 -14.77
C MET A 1 9.99 -8.12 -13.52
N ARG A 2 9.81 -7.36 -12.46
CA ARG A 2 9.26 -7.90 -11.21
C ARG A 2 7.76 -8.10 -11.34
N GLN A 3 7.29 -9.24 -10.82
CA GLN A 3 5.86 -9.51 -10.77
C GLN A 3 5.18 -8.55 -9.80
N ILE A 4 4.04 -7.99 -10.21
CA ILE A 4 3.23 -7.13 -9.36
C ILE A 4 2.59 -7.98 -8.26
N PHE A 5 2.80 -7.61 -7.00
CA PHE A 5 2.16 -8.25 -5.87
C PHE A 5 0.66 -7.95 -5.89
N SER A 6 -0.15 -8.97 -5.68
CA SER A 6 -1.60 -8.81 -5.60
C SER A 6 -2.21 -9.85 -4.66
N HIS A 7 -3.37 -9.54 -4.14
CA HIS A 7 -4.14 -10.44 -3.30
C HIS A 7 -5.62 -10.40 -3.70
N GLU A 8 -6.25 -11.57 -3.73
CA GLU A 8 -7.67 -11.70 -4.06
C GLU A 8 -8.51 -11.62 -2.79
N TYR A 9 -9.59 -10.85 -2.85
CA TYR A 9 -10.55 -10.67 -1.79
C TYR A 9 -11.95 -10.93 -2.28
N ARG A 10 -12.85 -11.11 -1.33
CA ARG A 10 -14.29 -11.12 -1.57
C ARG A 10 -14.92 -10.06 -0.68
N ALA A 11 -15.68 -9.15 -1.28
CA ALA A 11 -16.36 -8.09 -0.56
C ALA A 11 -17.36 -8.68 0.45
N GLN A 12 -17.39 -8.14 1.66
CA GLN A 12 -18.15 -8.66 2.78
C GLN A 12 -19.32 -7.73 3.15
N TRP A 13 -20.28 -8.25 3.85
CA TRP A 13 -21.41 -7.48 4.39
C TRP A 13 -20.95 -6.20 5.12
N ARG A 14 -19.95 -6.32 5.96
CA ARG A 14 -19.43 -5.19 6.76
C ARG A 14 -18.79 -4.07 5.93
N ASP A 15 -18.43 -4.36 4.68
CA ASP A 15 -17.80 -3.38 3.78
C ASP A 15 -18.81 -2.48 3.10
N MET A 16 -20.09 -2.82 3.14
CA MET A 16 -21.15 -2.19 2.35
C MET A 16 -21.65 -0.89 2.97
N ASP A 17 -22.01 0.05 2.10
CA ASP A 17 -22.80 1.21 2.45
C ASP A 17 -24.31 0.97 2.20
N PHE A 18 -25.13 1.96 2.47
CA PHE A 18 -26.58 1.83 2.28
C PHE A 18 -26.99 1.81 0.79
N ASN A 19 -26.08 2.07 -0.14
CA ASN A 19 -26.29 1.88 -1.57
C ASN A 19 -25.99 0.44 -2.03
N GLN A 20 -25.62 -0.44 -1.11
CA GLN A 20 -25.24 -1.83 -1.36
C GLN A 20 -23.95 -1.98 -2.18
N HIS A 21 -23.09 -0.98 -2.15
CA HIS A 21 -21.76 -1.01 -2.72
C HIS A 21 -20.71 -0.94 -1.63
N MET A 22 -19.49 -1.34 -1.95
CA MET A 22 -18.38 -1.18 -1.01
C MET A 22 -18.23 0.30 -0.65
N ALA A 23 -18.30 0.58 0.66
CA ALA A 23 -18.21 1.92 1.20
C ALA A 23 -16.85 2.56 0.89
N ASN A 24 -16.84 3.86 0.65
CA ASN A 24 -15.64 4.61 0.33
C ASN A 24 -14.48 4.37 1.32
N ALA A 25 -14.76 4.23 2.61
CA ALA A 25 -13.74 3.98 3.63
C ALA A 25 -13.18 2.56 3.63
N ALA A 26 -13.92 1.57 3.14
CA ALA A 26 -13.48 0.18 3.13
C ALA A 26 -12.27 -0.07 2.23
N TYR A 27 -12.08 0.71 1.18
CA TYR A 27 -10.93 0.61 0.27
C TYR A 27 -9.59 0.80 0.99
N LEU A 28 -9.52 1.71 1.96
CA LEU A 28 -8.30 1.94 2.73
C LEU A 28 -7.89 0.73 3.56
N ASP A 29 -8.84 0.01 4.14
CA ASP A 29 -8.55 -1.20 4.92
C ASP A 29 -7.96 -2.30 4.03
N TYR A 30 -8.52 -2.53 2.86
CA TYR A 30 -8.00 -3.51 1.91
C TYR A 30 -6.63 -3.12 1.35
N ALA A 31 -6.42 -1.84 1.05
CA ALA A 31 -5.13 -1.33 0.62
C ALA A 31 -4.06 -1.55 1.70
N ALA A 32 -4.36 -1.19 2.94
CA ALA A 32 -3.45 -1.37 4.07
C ALA A 32 -3.13 -2.85 4.31
N ASN A 33 -4.15 -3.71 4.26
CA ASN A 33 -3.95 -5.15 4.43
C ASN A 33 -3.04 -5.74 3.34
N THR A 34 -3.24 -5.34 2.09
CA THR A 34 -2.41 -5.81 0.97
C THR A 34 -0.96 -5.38 1.14
N ARG A 35 -0.71 -4.16 1.60
CA ARG A 35 0.64 -3.68 1.90
C ARG A 35 1.30 -4.50 3.00
N MET A 36 0.56 -4.84 4.05
CA MET A 36 1.08 -5.68 5.13
C MET A 36 1.36 -7.11 4.70
N LEU A 37 0.52 -7.68 3.83
CA LEU A 37 0.78 -9.00 3.25
C LEU A 37 2.07 -9.02 2.44
N PHE A 38 2.35 -7.97 1.67
CA PHE A 38 3.62 -7.85 0.96
C PHE A 38 4.80 -7.80 1.92
N LEU A 39 4.76 -6.93 2.93
CA LEU A 39 5.84 -6.79 3.91
C LEU A 39 6.08 -8.11 4.66
N ASP A 40 5.02 -8.78 5.06
CA ASP A 40 5.10 -10.11 5.68
C ASP A 40 5.80 -11.11 4.75
N SER A 41 5.47 -11.10 3.46
CA SER A 41 6.05 -12.01 2.47
C SER A 41 7.55 -11.82 2.25
N VAL A 42 8.09 -10.64 2.57
CA VAL A 42 9.52 -10.32 2.44
C VAL A 42 10.25 -10.28 3.79
N GLY A 43 9.63 -10.82 4.84
CA GLY A 43 10.25 -11.00 6.15
C GLY A 43 10.03 -9.87 7.16
N PHE A 44 9.25 -8.85 6.81
CA PHE A 44 8.92 -7.74 7.71
C PHE A 44 7.49 -7.88 8.24
N THR A 45 7.35 -8.77 9.22
CA THR A 45 6.08 -9.01 9.91
C THR A 45 5.76 -7.88 10.89
N ALA A 46 4.50 -7.84 11.35
CA ALA A 46 4.09 -6.91 12.40
C ALA A 46 4.95 -7.06 13.67
N ALA A 47 5.29 -8.31 14.04
CA ALA A 47 6.18 -8.58 15.17
C ALA A 47 7.58 -8.02 14.95
N THR A 48 8.16 -8.17 13.76
CA THR A 48 9.46 -7.62 13.41
C THR A 48 9.49 -6.10 13.55
N PHE A 49 8.51 -5.41 13.03
CA PHE A 49 8.39 -3.95 13.17
C PHE A 49 8.28 -3.54 14.64
N ALA A 50 7.44 -4.23 15.42
CA ALA A 50 7.27 -3.94 16.84
C ALA A 50 8.57 -4.12 17.62
N GLU A 51 9.30 -5.22 17.40
CA GLU A 51 10.58 -5.50 18.05
C GLU A 51 11.64 -4.45 17.70
N ARG A 52 11.67 -4.00 16.45
CA ARG A 52 12.66 -3.04 15.98
C ARG A 52 12.28 -1.59 16.27
N GLY A 53 11.06 -1.35 16.70
CA GLY A 53 10.55 -0.01 17.05
C GLY A 53 10.50 0.94 15.86
N LEU A 54 10.23 0.43 14.66
CA LEU A 54 10.09 1.23 13.45
C LEU A 54 8.90 0.76 12.62
N GLY A 55 8.42 1.60 11.74
CA GLY A 55 7.32 1.24 10.85
C GLY A 55 7.03 2.31 9.82
N PRO A 56 6.18 1.99 8.84
CA PRO A 56 5.72 2.95 7.87
C PRO A 56 4.61 3.82 8.47
N VAL A 57 4.64 5.11 8.13
CA VAL A 57 3.59 6.06 8.49
C VAL A 57 3.05 6.67 7.21
N ILE A 58 1.74 6.59 7.04
CA ILE A 58 1.05 7.20 5.89
C ILE A 58 0.70 8.64 6.23
N LEU A 59 1.09 9.56 5.35
CA LEU A 59 0.85 10.98 5.50
C LEU A 59 -0.37 11.45 4.70
N GLU A 60 -0.64 10.78 3.57
CA GLU A 60 -1.68 11.19 2.64
C GLU A 60 -2.19 9.98 1.87
N ASP A 61 -3.49 9.87 1.73
CA ASP A 61 -4.14 8.91 0.85
C ASP A 61 -5.01 9.64 -0.16
N ARG A 62 -4.87 9.29 -1.44
CA ARG A 62 -5.73 9.76 -2.51
C ARG A 62 -6.46 8.59 -3.12
N LEU A 63 -7.78 8.61 -3.01
CA LEU A 63 -8.65 7.57 -3.55
C LEU A 63 -9.39 8.09 -4.78
N VAL A 64 -9.42 7.28 -5.83
CA VAL A 64 -10.22 7.55 -7.02
C VAL A 64 -11.11 6.34 -7.25
N TYR A 65 -12.41 6.57 -7.29
CA TYR A 65 -13.44 5.54 -7.50
C TYR A 65 -13.92 5.60 -8.94
N ARG A 66 -13.94 4.43 -9.60
CA ARG A 66 -14.33 4.35 -11.01
C ARG A 66 -15.55 3.45 -11.24
N ARG A 67 -15.58 2.31 -10.55
CA ARG A 67 -16.67 1.33 -10.60
C ARG A 67 -16.93 0.79 -9.21
N GLU A 68 -18.19 0.53 -8.93
CA GLU A 68 -18.62 -0.07 -7.68
C GLU A 68 -18.17 -1.53 -7.55
N ILE A 69 -17.94 -1.94 -6.32
CA ILE A 69 -17.77 -3.35 -5.94
C ILE A 69 -18.97 -3.70 -5.06
N ARG A 70 -19.65 -4.77 -5.41
CA ARG A 70 -20.85 -5.21 -4.72
C ARG A 70 -20.54 -6.28 -3.68
N MET A 71 -21.48 -6.49 -2.75
CA MET A 71 -21.35 -7.51 -1.72
C MET A 71 -21.10 -8.89 -2.36
N LEU A 72 -20.16 -9.64 -1.79
CA LEU A 72 -19.73 -10.98 -2.22
C LEU A 72 -19.04 -11.03 -3.57
N GLU A 73 -18.85 -9.89 -4.22
CA GLU A 73 -18.07 -9.82 -5.46
C GLU A 73 -16.58 -10.04 -5.18
N THR A 74 -15.93 -10.83 -6.02
CA THR A 74 -14.48 -11.06 -5.96
C THR A 74 -13.74 -9.93 -6.65
N PHE A 75 -12.68 -9.45 -6.02
CA PHE A 75 -11.79 -8.44 -6.58
C PHE A 75 -10.35 -8.69 -6.16
N THR A 76 -9.42 -8.13 -6.90
CA THR A 76 -8.00 -8.16 -6.53
C THR A 76 -7.51 -6.77 -6.16
N VAL A 77 -6.58 -6.72 -5.23
CA VAL A 77 -5.85 -5.51 -4.87
C VAL A 77 -4.38 -5.75 -5.14
N ASP A 78 -3.79 -4.94 -6.00
CA ASP A 78 -2.37 -5.01 -6.27
C ASP A 78 -1.58 -3.97 -5.46
N TYR A 79 -0.25 -4.01 -5.59
CA TYR A 79 0.62 -3.15 -4.83
C TYR A 79 1.89 -2.83 -5.62
N GLN A 80 2.14 -1.55 -5.82
CA GLN A 80 3.29 -1.05 -6.58
C GLN A 80 3.88 0.19 -5.92
N ALA A 81 5.18 0.39 -6.11
CA ALA A 81 5.83 1.66 -5.79
C ALA A 81 5.68 2.61 -6.98
N THR A 82 5.29 3.86 -6.73
CA THR A 82 5.14 4.89 -7.76
C THR A 82 6.15 6.03 -7.61
N ALA A 83 6.75 6.18 -6.46
CA ALA A 83 7.85 7.11 -6.24
C ALA A 83 8.61 6.77 -4.96
N SER A 84 9.85 7.21 -4.87
CA SER A 84 10.66 7.13 -3.66
C SER A 84 11.79 8.14 -3.71
N THR A 85 12.20 8.66 -2.55
CA THR A 85 13.48 9.33 -2.43
C THR A 85 14.61 8.31 -2.58
N ALA A 86 15.79 8.77 -3.05
CA ALA A 86 16.93 7.89 -3.28
C ALA A 86 17.37 7.14 -2.01
N ASP A 87 17.25 7.79 -0.84
CA ASP A 87 17.59 7.18 0.46
C ASP A 87 16.47 6.28 1.01
N GLY A 88 15.33 6.18 0.31
CA GLY A 88 14.21 5.35 0.70
C GLY A 88 13.36 5.90 1.85
N ARG A 89 13.68 7.07 2.37
CA ARG A 89 13.00 7.66 3.54
C ARG A 89 11.54 7.93 3.29
N ARG A 90 11.20 8.47 2.11
CA ARG A 90 9.86 8.85 1.71
C ARG A 90 9.46 8.14 0.42
N PHE A 91 8.23 7.69 0.35
CA PHE A 91 7.75 6.86 -0.76
C PHE A 91 6.32 7.21 -1.13
N LYS A 92 5.94 6.84 -2.35
CA LYS A 92 4.57 6.82 -2.82
C LYS A 92 4.23 5.43 -3.35
N LEU A 93 3.07 4.96 -2.99
CA LEU A 93 2.58 3.60 -3.27
C LEU A 93 1.24 3.68 -3.97
N ARG A 94 0.94 2.66 -4.76
CA ARG A 94 -0.37 2.52 -5.41
C ARG A 94 -0.94 1.14 -5.19
N ASN A 95 -2.20 1.11 -4.81
CA ASN A 95 -3.02 -0.09 -4.82
C ASN A 95 -4.12 0.09 -5.87
N ARG A 96 -4.25 -0.86 -6.80
CA ARG A 96 -5.33 -0.88 -7.78
C ARG A 96 -6.31 -1.98 -7.41
N PHE A 97 -7.58 -1.65 -7.46
CA PHE A 97 -8.70 -2.56 -7.20
C PHE A 97 -9.29 -2.97 -8.54
N THR A 98 -9.23 -4.24 -8.87
CA THR A 98 -9.63 -4.78 -10.15
C THR A 98 -10.71 -5.85 -9.96
N SER A 99 -11.80 -5.77 -10.69
CA SER A 99 -12.89 -6.75 -10.63
C SER A 99 -12.48 -8.09 -11.27
N ALA A 100 -13.29 -9.12 -11.07
CA ALA A 100 -13.10 -10.42 -11.70
C ALA A 100 -13.14 -10.35 -13.24
N THR A 101 -13.78 -9.33 -13.81
CA THR A 101 -13.82 -9.07 -15.25
C THR A 101 -12.69 -8.14 -15.73
N GLN A 102 -11.70 -7.91 -14.88
CA GLN A 102 -10.51 -7.09 -15.16
C GLN A 102 -10.78 -5.59 -15.34
N ASP A 103 -11.91 -5.10 -14.83
CA ASP A 103 -12.22 -3.67 -14.81
C ASP A 103 -11.54 -2.99 -13.62
N LEU A 104 -10.91 -1.85 -13.86
CA LEU A 104 -10.36 -1.03 -12.79
C LEU A 104 -11.50 -0.36 -12.01
N CYS A 105 -11.64 -0.74 -10.74
CA CYS A 105 -12.70 -0.25 -9.86
C CYS A 105 -12.28 0.99 -9.06
N ALA A 106 -11.07 0.99 -8.54
CA ALA A 106 -10.53 2.08 -7.75
C ALA A 106 -9.02 2.05 -7.70
N THR A 107 -8.43 3.20 -7.36
CA THR A 107 -7.01 3.32 -7.02
C THR A 107 -6.86 4.04 -5.70
N VAL A 108 -5.88 3.60 -4.92
CA VAL A 108 -5.44 4.28 -3.70
C VAL A 108 -3.97 4.62 -3.86
N ASP A 109 -3.66 5.90 -3.97
CA ASP A 109 -2.29 6.40 -3.98
C ASP A 109 -1.96 6.93 -2.58
N SER A 110 -0.90 6.41 -1.97
CA SER A 110 -0.52 6.71 -0.58
C SER A 110 0.90 7.23 -0.53
N ILE A 111 1.09 8.35 0.15
CA ILE A 111 2.41 8.92 0.44
C ILE A 111 2.74 8.63 1.89
N GLY A 112 3.93 8.10 2.13
CA GLY A 112 4.38 7.76 3.47
C GLY A 112 5.87 7.91 3.65
N LEU A 113 6.30 7.56 4.85
CA LEU A 113 7.71 7.57 5.23
C LEU A 113 7.98 6.48 6.26
N TRP A 114 9.24 6.15 6.42
CA TRP A 114 9.68 5.28 7.51
C TRP A 114 9.92 6.11 8.76
N PHE A 115 9.50 5.56 9.90
CA PHE A 115 9.44 6.30 11.16
C PHE A 115 10.02 5.46 12.30
N ASP A 116 10.86 6.11 13.11
CA ASP A 116 11.33 5.55 14.38
C ASP A 116 10.26 5.80 15.45
N LEU A 117 9.62 4.73 15.89
CA LEU A 117 8.51 4.80 16.85
C LEU A 117 8.98 5.11 18.27
N VAL A 118 10.26 4.88 18.57
CA VAL A 118 10.85 5.20 19.89
C VAL A 118 11.30 6.65 19.93
N ALA A 119 12.12 7.07 18.97
CA ALA A 119 12.61 8.44 18.87
C ALA A 119 11.55 9.44 18.35
N ARG A 120 10.46 8.92 17.78
CA ARG A 120 9.33 9.70 17.27
C ARG A 120 9.72 10.67 16.15
N ARG A 121 10.48 10.16 15.18
CA ARG A 121 10.94 10.95 14.02
C ARG A 121 11.09 10.09 12.78
N PRO A 122 11.05 10.70 11.57
CA PRO A 122 11.38 10.01 10.33
C PRO A 122 12.80 9.48 10.34
N ILE A 123 13.02 8.34 9.67
CA ILE A 123 14.32 7.71 9.54
C ILE A 123 14.59 7.26 8.11
N ILE A 124 15.86 7.15 7.77
CA ILE A 124 16.28 6.39 6.61
C ILE A 124 16.11 4.91 6.99
N PRO A 125 15.36 4.10 6.20
CA PRO A 125 15.15 2.71 6.56
C PRO A 125 16.49 1.94 6.59
N PRO A 126 16.64 0.97 7.51
CA PRO A 126 17.82 0.10 7.54
C PRO A 126 18.00 -0.64 6.20
N ASP A 127 19.23 -1.05 5.91
CA ASP A 127 19.58 -1.66 4.62
C ASP A 127 18.72 -2.88 4.26
N ASP A 128 18.44 -3.75 5.24
CA ASP A 128 17.61 -4.94 5.02
C ASP A 128 16.14 -4.58 4.67
N LEU A 129 15.62 -3.52 5.26
CA LEU A 129 14.29 -3.02 4.93
C LEU A 129 14.28 -2.37 3.53
N GLN A 130 15.33 -1.62 3.19
CA GLN A 130 15.47 -1.06 1.83
C GLN A 130 15.52 -2.18 0.78
N GLU A 131 16.28 -3.24 1.03
CA GLU A 131 16.36 -4.40 0.14
C GLU A 131 15.03 -5.12 0.00
N ALA A 132 14.31 -5.33 1.11
CA ALA A 132 12.99 -5.96 1.10
C ALA A 132 11.99 -5.12 0.32
N PHE A 133 11.94 -3.83 0.58
CA PHE A 133 11.03 -2.90 -0.10
C PHE A 133 11.37 -2.73 -1.58
N ALA A 134 12.65 -2.84 -1.94
CA ALA A 134 13.10 -2.82 -3.33
C ALA A 134 12.60 -4.01 -4.16
N ARG A 135 12.06 -5.05 -3.54
CA ARG A 135 11.40 -6.15 -4.25
C ARG A 135 10.02 -5.79 -4.78
N LEU A 136 9.43 -4.71 -4.27
CA LEU A 136 8.15 -4.23 -4.76
C LEU A 136 8.30 -3.75 -6.21
N ALA A 137 7.40 -4.18 -7.08
CA ALA A 137 7.37 -3.75 -8.47
C ALA A 137 7.14 -2.24 -8.55
N ARG A 138 7.79 -1.60 -9.49
CA ARG A 138 7.58 -0.18 -9.80
C ARG A 138 6.51 -0.04 -10.87
N SER A 139 5.67 0.98 -10.74
CA SER A 139 4.71 1.33 -11.77
C SER A 139 5.40 1.90 -13.02
N ASP A 140 4.69 1.89 -14.15
CA ASP A 140 5.23 2.45 -15.40
C ASP A 140 5.52 3.95 -15.30
N ASP A 141 4.80 4.65 -14.44
CA ASP A 141 4.96 6.09 -14.18
C ASP A 141 5.83 6.38 -12.94
N TYR A 142 6.65 5.42 -12.52
CA TYR A 142 7.53 5.59 -11.35
C TYR A 142 8.48 6.75 -11.54
N GLU A 143 8.64 7.55 -10.49
CA GLU A 143 9.58 8.67 -10.46
C GLU A 143 10.46 8.63 -9.20
N GLU A 144 11.67 9.12 -9.33
CA GLU A 144 12.55 9.30 -8.19
C GLU A 144 12.41 10.74 -7.67
N TRP A 145 12.16 10.85 -6.36
CA TRP A 145 12.00 12.14 -5.70
C TRP A 145 13.31 12.65 -5.13
N ASP A 146 13.46 13.96 -5.15
CA ASP A 146 14.53 14.62 -4.40
C ASP A 146 14.31 14.40 -2.90
N ALA A 147 15.40 14.28 -2.14
CA ALA A 147 15.31 14.16 -0.70
C ALA A 147 14.62 15.42 -0.15
N PRO A 148 13.66 15.26 0.80
CA PRO A 148 13.00 16.42 1.40
C PRO A 148 14.04 17.29 2.11
N PRO A 149 13.86 18.61 2.15
CA PRO A 149 14.74 19.48 2.91
C PRO A 149 14.75 19.05 4.38
N ARG A 150 15.93 19.12 4.98
CA ARG A 150 16.15 18.76 6.38
C ARG A 150 15.50 19.78 7.31
#